data_ebfbbea942cc0fee6c9f6fcd3b44be5e
#
_entry.id   ebfbbea942cc0fee6c9f6fcd3b44be5e
#
_cell.length_a   1.000
_cell.length_b   1.000
_cell.length_c   1.000
_cell.angle_alpha   90.00
_cell.angle_beta   90.00
_cell.angle_gamma   90.00
#
_symmetry.space_group_name_H-M   'P 1'
#
loop_
_entity.id
_entity.type
_entity.pdbx_description
1 polymer ?
#
loop_
_entity_poly.entity_id
_entity_poly.type
_entity_poly.pdbx_seq_one_letter_code
_entity_poly.pdbx_strand_id
1 'polypeptide(L)'
;MPDSNRPRPLHLLIAANGPRDVAFAETIAVRLSKEPQVLTRAIVDEMTHRLAQEIIVLQNRSLRRGDAANSPADIDCCQREASRLVEWADLLVLAPIDADTLAKMMCGISDTLLLEVLRSWDASKRILMVPGMSTQMWENPVTKRQMSKLHRKWGWIRVMPPILWHYQDRDGGGGITTGGRTSRTLSLAPQHPKRVVEWDGFNELVGIIKNQADFLKLGHDMEMSASQPQAGPDGSIRRARSKLPPEIWSIIFEFTNDWELAQSMGVFTTLEMPVSQGWRREPKDPNDPLHVFMHELEWTLLTADTQAVCDKLARAPPSFRDLSALAVHLIFKFSLTGVLTYIEANLPHIFKCFDGKTIPTKASAYYGRTAILDWWARSPSFLEKQYDVEALNGASGRGFVHVLEWWRRSGLPLKYDEQAFEGASTRGHVHVLEWWREAEMQDPSTKVKPGKSLLAAAQSGQLAVVRWWDESGIVADHQDAVCKTASRWGQVKVLELWRQLRGDDKLQFDNTILIDATVHAHIPVLEWWRKYAHGELPGMRGRPGKRVEYKTMEIEEALEDSLGDQTKVRRWWAENGLNLGLGTSEWMKVRYL
;
A
#
# COMPACT_ATOMS: atom_id res chain seq x y z
N MET A 1 -5.65 5.27 -45.94
CA MET A 1 -5.05 4.48 -44.86
C MET A 1 -4.64 5.44 -43.76
N PRO A 2 -5.05 5.28 -42.51
CA PRO A 2 -4.61 6.17 -41.45
C PRO A 2 -3.09 6.01 -41.25
N ASP A 3 -2.40 7.13 -41.12
CA ASP A 3 -0.96 7.22 -40.87
C ASP A 3 -0.61 6.42 -39.60
N SER A 4 -0.05 5.23 -39.76
CA SER A 4 0.38 4.35 -38.67
C SER A 4 1.52 4.90 -37.81
N ASN A 5 1.94 6.12 -38.08
CA ASN A 5 3.12 6.74 -37.46
C ASN A 5 2.80 7.84 -36.44
N ARG A 6 1.52 8.07 -36.09
CA ARG A 6 1.14 9.05 -35.06
C ARG A 6 0.64 8.35 -33.80
N PRO A 7 1.12 8.79 -32.61
CA PRO A 7 0.64 8.23 -31.35
C PRO A 7 -0.87 8.43 -31.23
N ARG A 8 -1.57 7.43 -30.74
CA ARG A 8 -3.01 7.49 -30.47
C ARG A 8 -3.29 8.57 -29.42
N PRO A 9 -4.23 9.51 -29.67
CA PRO A 9 -4.62 10.48 -28.67
C PRO A 9 -5.35 9.83 -27.50
N LEU A 10 -5.25 10.43 -26.30
CA LEU A 10 -6.04 10.05 -25.14
C LEU A 10 -7.51 10.38 -25.36
N HIS A 11 -8.39 9.40 -25.24
CA HIS A 11 -9.82 9.59 -25.31
C HIS A 11 -10.39 9.92 -23.93
N LEU A 12 -10.72 11.18 -23.72
CA LEU A 12 -11.23 11.71 -22.45
C LEU A 12 -12.74 11.88 -22.50
N LEU A 13 -13.44 11.26 -21.55
CA LEU A 13 -14.86 11.51 -21.33
C LEU A 13 -15.01 12.39 -20.08
N ILE A 14 -15.65 13.56 -20.24
CA ILE A 14 -15.98 14.46 -19.12
C ILE A 14 -17.48 14.36 -18.86
N ALA A 15 -17.88 14.21 -17.62
CA ALA A 15 -19.28 14.23 -17.24
C ALA A 15 -19.53 15.20 -16.10
N ALA A 16 -20.59 15.99 -16.23
CA ALA A 16 -21.07 16.88 -15.20
C ALA A 16 -22.59 16.79 -15.14
N ASN A 17 -23.13 16.77 -13.95
CA ASN A 17 -24.58 16.76 -13.76
C ASN A 17 -25.05 17.99 -12.98
N GLY A 18 -26.17 18.53 -13.44
CA GLY A 18 -26.77 19.76 -12.93
C GLY A 18 -26.41 21.01 -13.75
N PRO A 19 -27.35 21.95 -13.87
CA PRO A 19 -27.18 23.17 -14.69
C PRO A 19 -26.08 24.11 -14.17
N ARG A 20 -25.67 23.95 -12.90
CA ARG A 20 -24.60 24.75 -12.29
C ARG A 20 -23.21 24.24 -12.63
N ASP A 21 -23.12 23.01 -13.09
CA ASP A 21 -21.86 22.23 -13.19
C ASP A 21 -21.33 22.18 -14.62
N VAL A 22 -22.18 22.55 -15.60
CA VAL A 22 -21.83 22.60 -17.03
C VAL A 22 -20.67 23.57 -17.29
N ALA A 23 -20.64 24.71 -16.61
CA ALA A 23 -19.56 25.70 -16.76
C ALA A 23 -18.20 25.15 -16.30
N PHE A 24 -18.20 24.19 -15.36
CA PHE A 24 -17.00 23.52 -14.90
C PHE A 24 -16.47 22.56 -15.97
N ALA A 25 -17.32 21.70 -16.49
CA ALA A 25 -17.01 20.79 -17.60
C ALA A 25 -16.55 21.57 -18.84
N GLU A 26 -17.21 22.68 -19.16
CA GLU A 26 -16.85 23.59 -20.27
C GLU A 26 -15.43 24.14 -20.10
N THR A 27 -15.08 24.63 -18.92
CA THR A 27 -13.75 25.21 -18.67
C THR A 27 -12.65 24.16 -18.80
N ILE A 28 -12.88 22.95 -18.31
CA ILE A 28 -11.93 21.84 -18.47
C ILE A 28 -11.81 21.43 -19.94
N ALA A 29 -12.94 21.26 -20.63
CA ALA A 29 -12.97 20.88 -22.02
C ALA A 29 -12.26 21.90 -22.93
N VAL A 30 -12.53 23.20 -22.76
CA VAL A 30 -11.87 24.29 -23.51
C VAL A 30 -10.37 24.37 -23.21
N ARG A 31 -9.95 24.05 -21.98
CA ARG A 31 -8.54 24.03 -21.65
C ARG A 31 -7.80 22.86 -22.33
N LEU A 32 -8.46 21.72 -22.41
CA LEU A 32 -7.89 20.50 -22.98
C LEU A 32 -8.05 20.42 -24.50
N SER A 33 -9.01 21.09 -25.12
CA SER A 33 -9.15 21.16 -26.58
C SER A 33 -7.92 21.76 -27.28
N LYS A 34 -7.12 22.53 -26.53
CA LYS A 34 -5.84 23.08 -27.01
C LYS A 34 -4.69 22.06 -27.01
N GLU A 35 -4.87 20.90 -26.41
CA GLU A 35 -3.86 19.83 -26.34
C GLU A 35 -4.11 18.82 -27.47
N PRO A 36 -3.24 18.76 -28.49
CA PRO A 36 -3.49 17.91 -29.66
C PRO A 36 -3.48 16.40 -29.36
N GLN A 37 -3.04 16.03 -28.19
CA GLN A 37 -2.95 14.64 -27.75
C GLN A 37 -4.18 14.15 -26.98
N VAL A 38 -5.21 15.01 -26.78
CA VAL A 38 -6.42 14.69 -26.02
C VAL A 38 -7.64 14.91 -26.89
N LEU A 39 -8.43 13.85 -27.09
CA LEU A 39 -9.74 13.93 -27.73
C LEU A 39 -10.81 13.86 -26.65
N THR A 40 -11.61 14.94 -26.53
CA THR A 40 -12.60 15.08 -25.45
C THR A 40 -14.01 14.90 -25.96
N ARG A 41 -14.84 14.18 -25.18
CA ARG A 41 -16.30 14.16 -25.29
C ARG A 41 -16.90 14.54 -23.93
N ALA A 42 -18.10 15.10 -23.94
CA ALA A 42 -18.79 15.45 -22.69
C ALA A 42 -20.20 14.86 -22.61
N ILE A 43 -20.60 14.47 -21.39
CA ILE A 43 -21.97 14.12 -21.02
C ILE A 43 -22.43 15.22 -20.04
N VAL A 44 -23.47 15.97 -20.39
CA VAL A 44 -24.00 17.07 -19.58
C VAL A 44 -25.53 17.08 -19.60
N ASP A 45 -26.15 17.65 -18.55
CA ASP A 45 -27.60 17.75 -18.49
C ASP A 45 -28.14 18.84 -19.45
N GLU A 46 -27.41 19.96 -19.56
CA GLU A 46 -27.76 21.06 -20.45
C GLU A 46 -26.59 21.37 -21.41
N MET A 47 -26.89 21.45 -22.70
CA MET A 47 -25.91 21.85 -23.70
C MET A 47 -25.72 23.35 -23.76
N THR A 48 -24.49 23.82 -23.59
CA THR A 48 -24.14 25.22 -23.89
C THR A 48 -23.63 25.32 -25.33
N HIS A 49 -23.96 26.40 -26.02
CA HIS A 49 -23.54 26.63 -27.40
C HIS A 49 -22.01 26.63 -27.55
N ARG A 50 -21.29 27.12 -26.54
CA ARG A 50 -19.83 27.15 -26.53
C ARG A 50 -19.21 25.78 -26.40
N LEU A 51 -19.76 24.93 -25.55
CA LEU A 51 -19.26 23.56 -25.36
C LEU A 51 -19.46 22.75 -26.65
N ALA A 52 -20.60 22.89 -27.31
CA ALA A 52 -20.92 22.20 -28.56
C ALA A 52 -20.07 22.63 -29.77
N GLN A 53 -19.41 23.79 -29.71
CA GLN A 53 -18.48 24.24 -30.75
C GLN A 53 -17.09 23.62 -30.63
N GLU A 54 -16.66 23.28 -29.41
CA GLU A 54 -15.31 22.82 -29.12
C GLU A 54 -15.17 21.29 -29.11
N ILE A 55 -16.24 20.59 -28.67
CA ILE A 55 -16.20 19.13 -28.47
C ILE A 55 -17.54 18.47 -28.81
N ILE A 56 -17.53 17.13 -28.91
CA ILE A 56 -18.77 16.34 -29.04
C ILE A 56 -19.45 16.27 -27.68
N VAL A 57 -20.69 16.79 -27.63
CA VAL A 57 -21.50 16.84 -26.41
C VAL A 57 -22.70 15.90 -26.54
N LEU A 58 -22.91 15.10 -25.51
CA LEU A 58 -24.02 14.17 -25.36
C LEU A 58 -24.91 14.66 -24.23
N GLN A 59 -26.22 14.60 -24.43
CA GLN A 59 -27.16 14.96 -23.37
C GLN A 59 -27.33 13.80 -22.38
N ASN A 60 -27.24 14.08 -21.10
CA ASN A 60 -27.50 13.12 -20.03
C ASN A 60 -29.01 12.87 -19.89
N ARG A 61 -29.55 11.99 -20.73
CA ARG A 61 -30.98 11.68 -20.79
C ARG A 61 -31.42 10.83 -19.61
N SER A 62 -32.63 11.10 -19.09
CA SER A 62 -33.29 10.26 -18.08
C SER A 62 -33.84 8.97 -18.73
N LEU A 63 -33.58 7.84 -18.07
CA LEU A 63 -33.98 6.48 -18.52
C LEU A 63 -35.09 5.89 -17.62
N ARG A 64 -35.84 6.68 -16.92
CA ARG A 64 -36.88 6.18 -16.01
C ARG A 64 -37.93 5.38 -16.75
N ARG A 65 -38.07 4.10 -16.40
CA ARG A 65 -39.18 3.24 -16.86
C ARG A 65 -40.47 3.79 -16.29
N GLY A 66 -41.38 4.24 -17.14
CA GLY A 66 -42.68 4.76 -16.74
C GLY A 66 -42.90 6.22 -17.09
N ASP A 67 -41.90 7.00 -17.48
CA ASP A 67 -42.11 8.27 -18.14
C ASP A 67 -42.69 8.03 -19.53
N ALA A 68 -43.82 8.70 -19.85
CA ALA A 68 -44.54 8.57 -21.14
C ALA A 68 -43.63 8.92 -22.37
N ALA A 69 -42.45 9.44 -22.13
CA ALA A 69 -41.45 9.82 -23.13
C ALA A 69 -40.43 8.74 -23.48
N ASN A 70 -40.30 7.62 -22.71
CA ASN A 70 -39.27 6.62 -22.91
C ASN A 70 -39.87 5.31 -23.43
N SER A 71 -39.68 5.02 -24.71
CA SER A 71 -40.02 3.70 -25.30
C SER A 71 -38.93 2.66 -24.95
N PRO A 72 -39.22 1.35 -24.98
CA PRO A 72 -38.20 0.32 -24.82
C PRO A 72 -37.02 0.46 -25.80
N ALA A 73 -37.28 0.99 -26.99
CA ALA A 73 -36.27 1.25 -28.02
C ALA A 73 -35.30 2.39 -27.60
N ASP A 74 -35.78 3.39 -26.87
CA ASP A 74 -34.97 4.51 -26.40
C ASP A 74 -34.01 4.06 -25.28
N ILE A 75 -34.47 3.17 -24.40
CA ILE A 75 -33.64 2.54 -23.36
C ILE A 75 -32.51 1.72 -23.98
N ASP A 76 -32.83 0.90 -24.97
CA ASP A 76 -31.86 0.05 -25.68
C ASP A 76 -30.86 0.90 -26.52
N CYS A 77 -31.31 2.01 -27.09
CA CYS A 77 -30.46 2.99 -27.75
C CYS A 77 -29.44 3.62 -26.78
N CYS A 78 -29.88 4.00 -25.60
CA CYS A 78 -29.05 4.63 -24.58
C CYS A 78 -28.02 3.65 -23.99
N GLN A 79 -28.38 2.39 -23.79
CA GLN A 79 -27.45 1.34 -23.35
C GLN A 79 -26.37 1.09 -24.38
N ARG A 80 -26.73 1.06 -25.67
CA ARG A 80 -25.76 0.94 -26.78
C ARG A 80 -24.83 2.16 -26.86
N GLU A 81 -25.35 3.35 -26.61
CA GLU A 81 -24.56 4.58 -26.57
C GLU A 81 -23.59 4.56 -25.39
N ALA A 82 -24.03 4.16 -24.19
CA ALA A 82 -23.19 4.01 -23.01
C ALA A 82 -22.05 2.99 -23.27
N SER A 83 -22.36 1.83 -23.84
CA SER A 83 -21.35 0.83 -24.18
C SER A 83 -20.28 1.35 -25.14
N ARG A 84 -20.70 2.10 -26.18
CA ARG A 84 -19.78 2.73 -27.14
C ARG A 84 -18.89 3.79 -26.47
N LEU A 85 -19.41 4.52 -25.50
CA LEU A 85 -18.64 5.52 -24.75
C LEU A 85 -17.61 4.87 -23.82
N VAL A 86 -17.98 3.79 -23.15
CA VAL A 86 -17.07 3.00 -22.29
C VAL A 86 -15.94 2.36 -23.10
N GLU A 87 -16.24 1.82 -24.28
CA GLU A 87 -15.21 1.28 -25.18
C GLU A 87 -14.28 2.37 -25.70
N TRP A 88 -14.85 3.53 -26.08
CA TRP A 88 -14.09 4.63 -26.66
C TRP A 88 -13.19 5.33 -25.64
N ALA A 89 -13.67 5.60 -24.40
CA ALA A 89 -12.97 6.40 -23.42
C ALA A 89 -11.82 5.62 -22.73
N ASP A 90 -10.68 6.25 -22.59
CA ASP A 90 -9.54 5.76 -21.81
C ASP A 90 -9.57 6.26 -20.36
N LEU A 91 -10.15 7.45 -20.16
CA LEU A 91 -10.25 8.13 -18.87
C LEU A 91 -11.61 8.82 -18.74
N LEU A 92 -12.23 8.71 -17.57
CA LEU A 92 -13.48 9.41 -17.23
C LEU A 92 -13.19 10.47 -16.16
N VAL A 93 -13.66 11.68 -16.39
CA VAL A 93 -13.62 12.80 -15.43
C VAL A 93 -15.04 13.17 -15.04
N LEU A 94 -15.38 12.97 -13.77
CA LEU A 94 -16.64 13.41 -13.17
C LEU A 94 -16.40 14.78 -12.54
N ALA A 95 -16.78 15.85 -13.23
CA ALA A 95 -16.40 17.20 -12.81
C ALA A 95 -17.51 18.25 -12.99
N PRO A 96 -18.22 18.56 -11.92
CA PRO A 96 -18.33 17.88 -10.65
C PRO A 96 -19.46 16.85 -10.61
N ILE A 97 -19.46 16.03 -9.54
CA ILE A 97 -20.54 15.08 -9.22
C ILE A 97 -21.24 15.51 -7.93
N ASP A 98 -22.55 15.55 -7.94
CA ASP A 98 -23.35 15.89 -6.76
C ASP A 98 -23.58 14.69 -5.82
N ALA A 99 -24.13 14.97 -4.63
CA ALA A 99 -24.39 13.94 -3.62
C ALA A 99 -25.43 12.92 -4.05
N ASP A 100 -26.40 13.29 -4.89
CA ASP A 100 -27.45 12.40 -5.38
C ASP A 100 -26.89 11.40 -6.38
N THR A 101 -26.13 11.87 -7.37
CA THR A 101 -25.46 11.01 -8.35
C THR A 101 -24.43 10.11 -7.71
N LEU A 102 -23.68 10.60 -6.71
CA LEU A 102 -22.78 9.79 -5.91
C LEU A 102 -23.54 8.65 -5.21
N ALA A 103 -24.67 8.95 -4.59
CA ALA A 103 -25.50 7.95 -3.92
C ALA A 103 -26.05 6.91 -4.90
N LYS A 104 -26.58 7.35 -6.05
CA LYS A 104 -27.08 6.45 -7.10
C LYS A 104 -26.00 5.55 -7.66
N MET A 105 -24.84 6.10 -7.98
CA MET A 105 -23.67 5.34 -8.43
C MET A 105 -23.29 4.24 -7.41
N MET A 106 -23.24 4.58 -6.12
CA MET A 106 -22.90 3.66 -5.04
C MET A 106 -23.95 2.56 -4.82
N CYS A 107 -25.20 2.83 -5.16
CA CYS A 107 -26.31 1.87 -5.10
C CYS A 107 -26.47 1.07 -6.41
N GLY A 108 -25.71 1.40 -7.46
CA GLY A 108 -25.80 0.73 -8.76
C GLY A 108 -27.07 1.08 -9.54
N ILE A 109 -27.65 2.25 -9.30
CA ILE A 109 -28.81 2.76 -10.05
C ILE A 109 -28.31 3.33 -11.36
N SER A 110 -29.00 3.00 -12.48
CA SER A 110 -28.69 3.46 -13.83
C SER A 110 -29.93 4.07 -14.48
N ASP A 111 -30.35 5.24 -13.96
CA ASP A 111 -31.53 5.97 -14.45
C ASP A 111 -31.19 7.15 -15.38
N THR A 112 -29.92 7.32 -15.73
CA THR A 112 -29.43 8.31 -16.70
C THR A 112 -28.30 7.73 -17.55
N LEU A 113 -27.98 8.37 -18.70
CA LEU A 113 -26.86 7.97 -19.55
C LEU A 113 -25.54 7.93 -18.78
N LEU A 114 -25.27 8.93 -17.95
CA LEU A 114 -24.06 8.97 -17.11
C LEU A 114 -23.99 7.78 -16.16
N LEU A 115 -25.07 7.47 -15.46
CA LEU A 115 -25.12 6.36 -14.51
C LEU A 115 -25.03 4.99 -15.22
N GLU A 116 -25.53 4.86 -16.45
CA GLU A 116 -25.35 3.68 -17.27
C GLU A 116 -23.89 3.50 -17.70
N VAL A 117 -23.20 4.58 -18.09
CA VAL A 117 -21.76 4.59 -18.36
C VAL A 117 -20.98 4.16 -17.12
N LEU A 118 -21.29 4.71 -15.95
CA LEU A 118 -20.62 4.38 -14.68
C LEU A 118 -20.83 2.92 -14.27
N ARG A 119 -22.03 2.37 -14.51
CA ARG A 119 -22.35 0.98 -14.21
C ARG A 119 -21.63 -0.01 -15.12
N SER A 120 -21.44 0.38 -16.39
CA SER A 120 -20.75 -0.43 -17.40
C SER A 120 -19.25 -0.16 -17.48
N TRP A 121 -18.72 0.75 -16.64
CA TRP A 121 -17.32 1.19 -16.69
C TRP A 121 -16.35 0.04 -16.40
N ASP A 122 -15.31 -0.06 -17.22
CA ASP A 122 -14.22 -1.01 -17.01
C ASP A 122 -13.33 -0.56 -15.84
N ALA A 123 -13.27 -1.37 -14.78
CA ALA A 123 -12.49 -1.10 -13.58
C ALA A 123 -10.96 -1.06 -13.83
N SER A 124 -10.47 -1.48 -14.99
CA SER A 124 -9.07 -1.32 -15.40
C SER A 124 -8.75 0.12 -15.80
N LYS A 125 -9.77 0.91 -16.18
CA LYS A 125 -9.66 2.32 -16.58
C LYS A 125 -9.94 3.22 -15.39
N ARG A 126 -9.18 4.32 -15.27
CA ARG A 126 -9.32 5.25 -14.14
C ARG A 126 -10.48 6.22 -14.30
N ILE A 127 -11.06 6.60 -13.16
CA ILE A 127 -12.03 7.70 -13.03
C ILE A 127 -11.43 8.76 -12.10
N LEU A 128 -11.44 10.02 -12.54
CA LEU A 128 -11.13 11.18 -11.72
C LEU A 128 -12.44 11.82 -11.27
N MET A 129 -12.70 11.87 -9.98
CA MET A 129 -13.97 12.33 -9.44
C MET A 129 -13.78 13.61 -8.63
N VAL A 130 -14.45 14.67 -9.01
CA VAL A 130 -14.52 15.95 -8.29
C VAL A 130 -15.86 16.03 -7.58
N PRO A 131 -15.95 15.84 -6.25
CA PRO A 131 -17.19 16.03 -5.53
C PRO A 131 -17.61 17.50 -5.56
N GLY A 132 -18.88 17.78 -5.91
CA GLY A 132 -19.46 19.12 -5.91
C GLY A 132 -20.78 19.14 -5.16
N MET A 133 -20.80 19.73 -3.96
CA MET A 133 -22.00 19.76 -3.12
C MET A 133 -21.93 20.84 -2.05
N SER A 134 -23.06 21.09 -1.37
CA SER A 134 -23.06 22.03 -0.25
C SER A 134 -22.21 21.49 0.92
N THR A 135 -21.65 22.39 1.72
CA THR A 135 -20.86 22.00 2.91
C THR A 135 -21.68 21.12 3.86
N GLN A 136 -22.97 21.36 4.00
CA GLN A 136 -23.85 20.54 4.83
C GLN A 136 -23.98 19.11 4.30
N MET A 137 -24.10 18.92 2.98
CA MET A 137 -24.12 17.59 2.35
C MET A 137 -22.77 16.89 2.46
N TRP A 138 -21.67 17.63 2.34
CA TRP A 138 -20.33 17.09 2.48
C TRP A 138 -20.03 16.60 3.90
N GLU A 139 -20.46 17.36 4.91
CA GLU A 139 -20.30 16.99 6.32
C GLU A 139 -21.28 15.91 6.78
N ASN A 140 -22.30 15.60 5.99
CA ASN A 140 -23.29 14.58 6.34
C ASN A 140 -22.64 13.20 6.53
N PRO A 141 -22.98 12.45 7.61
CA PRO A 141 -22.45 11.11 7.87
C PRO A 141 -22.65 10.10 6.72
N VAL A 142 -23.72 10.26 5.93
CA VAL A 142 -23.98 9.40 4.76
C VAL A 142 -22.89 9.62 3.70
N THR A 143 -22.63 10.88 3.35
CA THR A 143 -21.58 11.24 2.37
C THR A 143 -20.21 10.81 2.85
N LYS A 144 -19.86 11.04 4.13
CA LYS A 144 -18.59 10.58 4.72
C LYS A 144 -18.43 9.06 4.62
N ARG A 145 -19.50 8.30 4.87
CA ARG A 145 -19.50 6.83 4.74
C ARG A 145 -19.33 6.39 3.28
N GLN A 146 -20.00 7.07 2.34
CA GLN A 146 -19.86 6.79 0.91
C GLN A 146 -18.44 7.07 0.43
N MET A 147 -17.85 8.20 0.79
CA MET A 147 -16.47 8.55 0.46
C MET A 147 -15.47 7.55 1.04
N SER A 148 -15.64 7.15 2.30
CA SER A 148 -14.81 6.12 2.93
C SER A 148 -14.91 4.75 2.25
N LYS A 149 -16.10 4.38 1.75
CA LYS A 149 -16.31 3.13 0.99
C LYS A 149 -15.62 3.20 -0.38
N LEU A 150 -15.71 4.34 -1.07
CA LEU A 150 -15.00 4.60 -2.33
C LEU A 150 -13.49 4.43 -2.16
N HIS A 151 -12.88 5.12 -1.23
CA HIS A 151 -11.44 5.02 -0.97
C HIS A 151 -10.95 3.59 -0.68
N ARG A 152 -11.76 2.80 0.05
CA ARG A 152 -11.35 1.45 0.45
C ARG A 152 -11.60 0.38 -0.59
N LYS A 153 -12.62 0.51 -1.42
CA LYS A 153 -13.09 -0.58 -2.30
C LYS A 153 -12.95 -0.31 -3.79
N TRP A 154 -12.90 0.97 -4.20
CA TRP A 154 -12.92 1.36 -5.61
C TRP A 154 -11.63 2.08 -6.00
N GLY A 155 -10.51 1.34 -5.96
CA GLY A 155 -9.17 1.87 -6.22
C GLY A 155 -8.95 2.48 -7.62
N TRP A 156 -9.88 2.23 -8.55
CA TRP A 156 -9.88 2.85 -9.88
C TRP A 156 -10.48 4.26 -9.91
N ILE A 157 -11.10 4.72 -8.81
CA ILE A 157 -11.63 6.08 -8.67
C ILE A 157 -10.66 6.91 -7.81
N ARG A 158 -10.07 7.95 -8.42
CA ARG A 158 -9.31 8.96 -7.70
C ARG A 158 -10.22 10.14 -7.36
N VAL A 159 -10.37 10.41 -6.08
CA VAL A 159 -11.16 11.55 -5.59
C VAL A 159 -10.26 12.77 -5.53
N MET A 160 -10.69 13.83 -6.21
CA MET A 160 -10.04 15.14 -6.22
C MET A 160 -10.57 16.01 -5.06
N PRO A 161 -9.91 17.12 -4.71
CA PRO A 161 -10.41 18.06 -3.73
C PRO A 161 -11.86 18.48 -4.04
N PRO A 162 -12.77 18.54 -3.05
CA PRO A 162 -14.17 18.84 -3.28
C PRO A 162 -14.40 20.32 -3.60
N ILE A 163 -15.42 20.59 -4.39
CA ILE A 163 -15.96 21.94 -4.60
C ILE A 163 -17.15 22.11 -3.65
N LEU A 164 -16.98 22.96 -2.66
CA LEU A 164 -18.00 23.16 -1.62
C LEU A 164 -18.61 24.56 -1.73
N TRP A 165 -19.93 24.65 -1.52
CA TRP A 165 -20.66 25.93 -1.44
C TRP A 165 -21.56 25.97 -0.22
N HIS A 166 -21.84 27.20 0.24
CA HIS A 166 -22.85 27.51 1.26
C HIS A 166 -24.10 28.11 0.62
N TYR A 167 -25.25 27.65 1.04
CA TYR A 167 -26.49 28.37 0.76
C TYR A 167 -26.54 29.57 1.71
N GLN A 168 -26.45 30.81 1.17
CA GLN A 168 -26.79 32.01 1.93
C GLN A 168 -28.28 32.22 1.83
N ASP A 169 -28.98 32.29 2.97
CA ASP A 169 -30.35 32.73 3.04
C ASP A 169 -30.43 34.16 2.50
N ARG A 170 -31.37 34.39 1.61
CA ARG A 170 -31.59 35.68 0.93
C ARG A 170 -32.35 36.68 1.79
N ASP A 171 -32.56 36.40 3.07
CA ASP A 171 -33.28 37.30 3.98
C ASP A 171 -32.34 37.93 5.02
N GLY A 172 -32.13 39.20 4.77
CA GLY A 172 -31.98 40.28 5.76
C GLY A 172 -30.90 40.22 6.82
N GLY A 173 -29.88 41.00 6.64
CA GLY A 173 -29.41 41.83 7.77
C GLY A 173 -28.35 41.27 8.68
N GLY A 174 -27.15 41.75 8.50
CA GLY A 174 -26.36 42.16 9.67
C GLY A 174 -25.44 41.13 10.34
N GLY A 175 -24.20 41.23 10.04
CA GLY A 175 -23.22 41.46 11.13
C GLY A 175 -22.41 40.34 11.71
N ILE A 176 -21.12 40.44 11.50
CA ILE A 176 -19.99 40.29 12.44
C ILE A 176 -19.32 38.91 12.53
N THR A 177 -18.15 38.92 11.96
CA THR A 177 -16.86 38.24 12.13
C THR A 177 -16.51 37.74 13.54
N THR A 178 -15.87 36.57 13.60
CA THR A 178 -14.61 36.42 14.34
C THR A 178 -13.81 35.19 13.87
N GLY A 179 -12.55 35.39 13.70
CA GLY A 179 -11.40 34.73 13.26
C GLY A 179 -11.18 33.22 13.53
N GLY A 180 -10.67 32.57 12.53
CA GLY A 180 -10.07 31.25 12.58
C GLY A 180 -9.72 30.81 11.19
N ARG A 181 -8.47 30.49 10.92
CA ARG A 181 -7.85 30.08 9.64
C ARG A 181 -8.81 29.31 8.73
N THR A 182 -9.33 29.99 7.74
CA THR A 182 -10.30 29.49 6.80
C THR A 182 -9.62 28.98 5.54
N SER A 183 -9.75 27.71 5.29
CA SER A 183 -9.89 27.17 3.95
C SER A 183 -10.81 28.11 3.16
N ARG A 184 -10.35 28.68 2.03
CA ARG A 184 -11.12 29.61 1.20
C ARG A 184 -12.38 28.93 0.69
N THR A 185 -13.48 29.11 1.40
CA THR A 185 -14.82 28.74 0.95
C THR A 185 -15.28 29.72 -0.10
N LEU A 186 -15.41 29.26 -1.32
CA LEU A 186 -16.03 30.04 -2.41
C LEU A 186 -17.53 30.21 -2.13
N SER A 187 -17.94 31.35 -1.62
CA SER A 187 -19.35 31.73 -1.57
C SER A 187 -19.79 32.21 -2.96
N LEU A 188 -20.87 31.65 -3.47
CA LEU A 188 -21.58 31.89 -4.74
C LEU A 188 -21.28 30.90 -5.88
N ALA A 189 -22.38 30.46 -6.51
CA ALA A 189 -22.48 29.47 -7.55
C ALA A 189 -21.37 29.56 -8.62
N PRO A 190 -20.83 28.40 -9.09
CA PRO A 190 -19.77 28.36 -10.08
C PRO A 190 -20.25 28.66 -11.51
N GLN A 191 -20.85 29.82 -11.71
CA GLN A 191 -21.34 30.26 -13.04
C GLN A 191 -20.29 31.02 -13.86
N HIS A 192 -19.05 31.22 -13.33
CA HIS A 192 -18.05 32.02 -14.04
C HIS A 192 -16.77 31.21 -14.31
N PRO A 193 -16.28 31.15 -15.57
CA PRO A 193 -15.09 30.40 -15.96
C PRO A 193 -13.84 30.69 -15.12
N LYS A 194 -13.70 31.94 -14.64
CA LYS A 194 -12.57 32.34 -13.78
C LYS A 194 -12.49 31.57 -12.45
N ARG A 195 -13.64 31.14 -11.88
CA ARG A 195 -13.69 30.47 -10.59
C ARG A 195 -13.28 28.98 -10.67
N VAL A 196 -13.46 28.37 -11.82
CA VAL A 196 -13.02 26.99 -12.05
C VAL A 196 -11.49 26.92 -12.03
N VAL A 197 -10.82 27.93 -12.61
CA VAL A 197 -9.35 28.02 -12.63
C VAL A 197 -8.79 28.35 -11.25
N GLU A 198 -9.56 29.01 -10.39
CA GLU A 198 -9.20 29.33 -9.00
C GLU A 198 -9.41 28.17 -8.02
N TRP A 199 -10.06 27.09 -8.44
CA TRP A 199 -10.18 25.88 -7.64
C TRP A 199 -8.81 25.20 -7.46
N ASP A 200 -8.43 24.89 -6.23
CA ASP A 200 -7.11 24.36 -5.87
C ASP A 200 -6.75 23.07 -6.61
N GLY A 201 -7.75 22.24 -6.97
CA GLY A 201 -7.57 20.99 -7.71
C GLY A 201 -7.47 21.13 -9.24
N PHE A 202 -7.68 22.32 -9.83
CA PHE A 202 -7.75 22.49 -11.29
C PHE A 202 -6.43 22.13 -11.99
N ASN A 203 -5.33 22.67 -11.50
CA ASN A 203 -4.02 22.42 -12.08
C ASN A 203 -3.59 20.96 -11.88
N GLU A 204 -3.92 20.36 -10.75
CA GLU A 204 -3.68 18.95 -10.48
C GLU A 204 -4.47 18.07 -11.45
N LEU A 205 -5.76 18.33 -11.63
CA LEU A 205 -6.63 17.59 -12.55
C LEU A 205 -6.09 17.66 -13.99
N VAL A 206 -5.79 18.86 -14.49
CA VAL A 206 -5.23 19.06 -15.84
C VAL A 206 -3.87 18.38 -15.97
N GLY A 207 -3.01 18.47 -14.94
CA GLY A 207 -1.72 17.82 -14.90
C GLY A 207 -1.81 16.28 -15.01
N ILE A 208 -2.76 15.66 -14.28
CA ILE A 208 -3.00 14.21 -14.34
C ILE A 208 -3.44 13.80 -15.76
N ILE A 209 -4.35 14.56 -16.38
CA ILE A 209 -4.83 14.24 -17.73
C ILE A 209 -3.70 14.36 -18.76
N LYS A 210 -2.86 15.41 -18.68
CA LYS A 210 -1.70 15.58 -19.56
C LYS A 210 -0.68 14.45 -19.39
N ASN A 211 -0.35 14.12 -18.16
CA ASN A 211 0.56 13.02 -17.87
C ASN A 211 0.04 11.69 -18.44
N GLN A 212 -1.28 11.46 -18.38
CA GLN A 212 -1.87 10.27 -18.98
C GLN A 212 -1.77 10.26 -20.52
N ALA A 213 -1.92 11.42 -21.18
CA ALA A 213 -1.74 11.55 -22.62
C ALA A 213 -0.28 11.35 -23.04
N ASP A 214 0.67 11.92 -22.30
CA ASP A 214 2.11 11.73 -22.52
C ASP A 214 2.53 10.27 -22.31
N PHE A 215 1.89 9.58 -21.39
CA PHE A 215 2.10 8.15 -21.14
C PHE A 215 1.73 7.28 -22.36
N LEU A 216 0.58 7.54 -22.98
CA LEU A 216 0.16 6.81 -24.20
C LEU A 216 1.12 7.07 -25.37
N LYS A 217 1.66 8.29 -25.48
CA LYS A 217 2.68 8.63 -26.48
C LYS A 217 3.98 7.85 -26.26
N LEU A 218 4.47 7.80 -25.03
CA LEU A 218 5.67 7.06 -24.67
C LEU A 218 5.52 5.55 -24.94
N GLY A 219 4.36 4.98 -24.66
CA GLY A 219 4.05 3.57 -24.97
C GLY A 219 4.18 3.30 -26.48
N HIS A 220 3.62 4.17 -27.31
CA HIS A 220 3.71 4.06 -28.77
C HIS A 220 5.15 4.22 -29.27
N ASP A 221 5.91 5.20 -28.76
CA ASP A 221 7.30 5.43 -29.14
C ASP A 221 8.19 4.23 -28.76
N MET A 222 7.87 3.55 -27.65
CA MET A 222 8.56 2.32 -27.24
C MET A 222 8.22 1.13 -28.15
N GLU A 223 6.98 0.97 -28.58
CA GLU A 223 6.56 -0.09 -29.53
C GLU A 223 7.21 0.13 -30.90
N MET A 224 7.29 1.36 -31.35
CA MET A 224 7.96 1.71 -32.60
C MET A 224 9.47 1.49 -32.54
N SER A 225 10.10 1.78 -31.41
CA SER A 225 11.54 1.53 -31.18
C SER A 225 11.87 0.04 -31.08
N ALA A 226 10.94 -0.77 -30.57
CA ALA A 226 11.08 -2.24 -30.50
C ALA A 226 10.92 -2.92 -31.86
N SER A 227 10.24 -2.26 -32.82
CA SER A 227 9.95 -2.80 -34.15
C SER A 227 11.05 -2.54 -35.19
N GLN A 228 12.07 -1.74 -34.87
CA GLN A 228 13.24 -1.54 -35.74
C GLN A 228 14.39 -2.45 -35.32
N PRO A 229 14.84 -3.39 -36.17
CA PRO A 229 16.02 -4.20 -35.89
C PRO A 229 17.27 -3.33 -36.01
N GLN A 230 17.83 -2.88 -34.91
CA GLN A 230 19.14 -2.28 -34.86
C GLN A 230 20.20 -3.39 -34.98
N ALA A 231 20.67 -3.64 -36.19
CA ALA A 231 21.89 -4.40 -36.44
C ALA A 231 23.09 -3.53 -36.06
N GLY A 232 23.62 -3.71 -34.85
CA GLY A 232 24.92 -3.19 -34.45
C GLY A 232 26.04 -4.13 -34.91
N PRO A 233 27.25 -3.63 -35.19
CA PRO A 233 28.35 -4.40 -35.76
C PRO A 233 29.05 -5.35 -34.78
N ASP A 234 28.58 -5.50 -33.56
CA ASP A 234 29.12 -6.44 -32.58
C ASP A 234 28.02 -7.33 -32.00
N GLY A 235 28.14 -8.64 -32.21
CA GLY A 235 27.19 -9.68 -31.88
C GLY A 235 26.90 -9.89 -30.37
N SER A 236 26.99 -8.88 -29.54
CA SER A 236 26.53 -8.89 -28.17
C SER A 236 25.08 -8.37 -28.10
N ILE A 237 24.16 -9.27 -27.85
CA ILE A 237 22.76 -8.95 -27.51
C ILE A 237 22.78 -8.12 -26.20
N ARG A 238 22.93 -6.80 -26.32
CA ARG A 238 22.58 -5.89 -25.22
C ARG A 238 21.05 -5.95 -25.10
N ARG A 239 20.57 -6.75 -24.15
CA ARG A 239 19.18 -6.65 -23.68
C ARG A 239 18.95 -5.19 -23.29
N ALA A 240 18.22 -4.45 -24.11
CA ALA A 240 17.73 -3.14 -23.77
C ALA A 240 16.98 -3.29 -22.44
N ARG A 241 17.51 -2.72 -21.36
CA ARG A 241 16.78 -2.56 -20.10
C ARG A 241 15.60 -1.68 -20.45
N SER A 242 14.39 -2.26 -20.50
CA SER A 242 13.16 -1.50 -20.64
C SER A 242 13.10 -0.54 -19.46
N LYS A 243 13.33 0.74 -19.71
CA LYS A 243 13.15 1.78 -18.70
C LYS A 243 11.65 1.91 -18.51
N LEU A 244 11.16 1.53 -17.34
CA LEU A 244 9.77 1.78 -16.98
C LEU A 244 9.50 3.29 -17.05
N PRO A 245 8.33 3.71 -17.55
CA PRO A 245 7.92 5.12 -17.53
C PRO A 245 7.94 5.72 -16.12
N PRO A 246 8.22 7.03 -15.97
CA PRO A 246 8.27 7.70 -14.67
C PRO A 246 6.99 7.53 -13.84
N GLU A 247 5.84 7.43 -14.49
CA GLU A 247 4.53 7.27 -13.84
C GLU A 247 4.39 5.90 -13.18
N ILE A 248 4.92 4.85 -13.80
CA ILE A 248 4.97 3.51 -13.21
C ILE A 248 5.90 3.52 -12.00
N TRP A 249 7.04 4.21 -12.11
CA TRP A 249 7.94 4.40 -10.97
C TRP A 249 7.27 5.18 -9.84
N SER A 250 6.51 6.24 -10.14
CA SER A 250 5.73 6.99 -9.15
C SER A 250 4.78 6.07 -8.39
N ILE A 251 4.00 5.25 -9.10
CA ILE A 251 3.08 4.28 -8.48
C ILE A 251 3.83 3.26 -7.61
N ILE A 252 4.96 2.73 -8.11
CA ILE A 252 5.78 1.77 -7.35
C ILE A 252 6.29 2.41 -6.05
N PHE A 253 6.81 3.65 -6.12
CA PHE A 253 7.34 4.32 -4.94
C PHE A 253 6.24 4.74 -3.96
N GLU A 254 5.09 5.16 -4.44
CA GLU A 254 3.92 5.42 -3.59
C GLU A 254 3.45 4.14 -2.88
N PHE A 255 3.46 3.00 -3.58
CA PHE A 255 3.09 1.71 -2.99
C PHE A 255 4.12 1.19 -1.98
N THR A 256 5.41 1.36 -2.29
CA THR A 256 6.51 0.95 -1.40
C THR A 256 6.81 1.98 -0.31
N ASN A 257 6.23 3.17 -0.38
CA ASN A 257 6.48 4.31 0.51
C ASN A 257 7.96 4.71 0.57
N ASP A 258 8.67 4.63 -0.56
CA ASP A 258 10.11 4.92 -0.66
C ASP A 258 10.37 6.27 -1.31
N TRP A 259 10.25 7.34 -0.52
CA TRP A 259 10.52 8.71 -0.94
C TRP A 259 11.98 8.93 -1.39
N GLU A 260 12.96 8.35 -0.69
CA GLU A 260 14.38 8.54 -0.99
C GLU A 260 14.75 7.98 -2.36
N LEU A 261 14.25 6.80 -2.70
CA LEU A 261 14.51 6.20 -4.00
C LEU A 261 13.82 6.98 -5.13
N ALA A 262 12.62 7.49 -4.87
CA ALA A 262 11.92 8.37 -5.81
C ALA A 262 12.72 9.64 -6.10
N GLN A 263 13.25 10.29 -5.06
CA GLN A 263 14.07 11.49 -5.21
C GLN A 263 15.39 11.19 -5.95
N SER A 264 16.07 10.10 -5.62
CA SER A 264 17.33 9.73 -6.29
C SER A 264 17.17 9.45 -7.79
N MET A 265 15.99 8.97 -8.19
CA MET A 265 15.65 8.73 -9.61
C MET A 265 15.01 9.93 -10.31
N GLY A 266 14.77 11.04 -9.59
CA GLY A 266 14.09 12.22 -10.11
C GLY A 266 12.62 11.97 -10.46
N VAL A 267 11.98 10.99 -9.81
CA VAL A 267 10.58 10.63 -10.04
C VAL A 267 9.68 11.42 -9.08
N PHE A 268 8.71 12.13 -9.65
CA PHE A 268 7.72 12.85 -8.84
C PHE A 268 6.80 11.87 -8.12
N THR A 269 6.59 12.06 -6.82
CA THR A 269 5.66 11.30 -5.98
C THR A 269 4.90 12.23 -5.05
N THR A 270 3.73 11.78 -4.57
CA THR A 270 2.94 12.48 -3.55
C THR A 270 3.43 12.19 -2.12
N LEU A 271 4.51 11.42 -1.98
CA LEU A 271 5.06 11.05 -0.69
C LEU A 271 5.62 12.27 0.02
N GLU A 272 5.31 12.40 1.30
CA GLU A 272 5.89 13.41 2.16
C GLU A 272 7.34 13.05 2.53
N MET A 273 8.17 14.07 2.68
CA MET A 273 9.55 13.91 3.16
C MET A 273 9.56 13.24 4.54
N PRO A 274 10.29 12.12 4.74
CA PRO A 274 10.25 11.37 5.97
C PRO A 274 11.05 12.05 7.10
N VAL A 275 10.45 13.03 7.76
CA VAL A 275 11.03 13.79 8.87
C VAL A 275 11.44 12.86 10.03
N SER A 276 10.69 11.77 10.25
CA SER A 276 11.00 10.77 11.28
C SER A 276 12.32 10.04 11.05
N GLN A 277 12.81 9.99 9.81
CA GLN A 277 14.11 9.40 9.44
C GLN A 277 15.27 10.41 9.55
N GLY A 278 14.98 11.65 9.93
CA GLY A 278 15.98 12.70 10.11
C GLY A 278 16.07 13.71 8.97
N TRP A 279 15.27 13.54 7.89
CA TRP A 279 15.24 14.50 6.80
C TRP A 279 14.72 15.86 7.23
N ARG A 280 15.35 16.94 6.75
CA ARG A 280 15.01 18.33 7.04
C ARG A 280 15.14 19.17 5.78
N ARG A 281 14.32 20.20 5.63
CA ARG A 281 14.42 21.16 4.52
C ARG A 281 15.58 22.15 4.73
N GLU A 282 15.87 22.47 6.00
CA GLU A 282 16.90 23.42 6.41
C GLU A 282 17.90 22.76 7.36
N PRO A 283 19.17 23.21 7.42
CA PRO A 283 20.14 22.73 8.37
C PRO A 283 19.66 22.93 9.82
N LYS A 284 20.14 22.10 10.74
CA LYS A 284 19.79 22.18 12.15
C LYS A 284 20.17 23.55 12.77
N ASP A 285 21.30 24.07 12.36
CA ASP A 285 21.76 25.43 12.68
C ASP A 285 22.36 26.03 11.39
N PRO A 286 21.67 27.01 10.77
CA PRO A 286 22.18 27.68 9.57
C PRO A 286 23.46 28.49 9.77
N ASN A 287 23.80 28.85 11.02
CA ASN A 287 25.01 29.62 11.34
C ASN A 287 26.24 28.74 11.59
N ASP A 288 26.07 27.45 11.83
CA ASP A 288 27.17 26.51 12.01
C ASP A 288 27.59 25.89 10.66
N PRO A 289 28.83 26.16 10.19
CA PRO A 289 29.32 25.58 8.93
C PRO A 289 29.28 24.05 8.89
N LEU A 290 29.42 23.40 10.06
CA LEU A 290 29.35 21.93 10.12
C LEU A 290 27.95 21.42 9.85
N HIS A 291 26.92 22.02 10.47
CA HIS A 291 25.53 21.64 10.25
C HIS A 291 25.06 21.90 8.81
N VAL A 292 25.53 23.01 8.21
CA VAL A 292 25.27 23.30 6.80
C VAL A 292 25.93 22.25 5.91
N PHE A 293 27.21 21.94 6.14
CA PHE A 293 27.92 20.92 5.37
C PHE A 293 27.27 19.54 5.48
N MET A 294 26.89 19.10 6.67
CA MET A 294 26.24 17.81 6.88
C MET A 294 24.90 17.73 6.14
N HIS A 295 24.10 18.77 6.21
CA HIS A 295 22.83 18.88 5.50
C HIS A 295 23.03 18.79 3.99
N GLU A 296 23.98 19.55 3.43
CA GLU A 296 24.29 19.51 2.00
C GLU A 296 24.86 18.15 1.56
N LEU A 297 25.65 17.49 2.42
CA LEU A 297 26.16 16.13 2.16
C LEU A 297 25.03 15.11 2.09
N GLU A 298 24.05 15.18 2.99
CA GLU A 298 22.87 14.29 2.98
C GLU A 298 22.07 14.45 1.70
N TRP A 299 21.82 15.68 1.25
CA TRP A 299 21.15 15.95 -0.02
C TRP A 299 21.98 15.50 -1.24
N THR A 300 23.31 15.63 -1.17
CA THR A 300 24.17 15.11 -2.24
C THR A 300 24.16 13.58 -2.29
N LEU A 301 24.19 12.91 -1.13
CA LEU A 301 24.05 11.45 -1.04
C LEU A 301 22.73 10.94 -1.61
N LEU A 302 21.64 11.72 -1.48
CA LEU A 302 20.34 11.40 -2.04
C LEU A 302 20.35 11.31 -3.57
N THR A 303 21.23 12.03 -4.25
CA THR A 303 21.38 11.94 -5.71
C THR A 303 21.98 10.61 -6.19
N ALA A 304 22.55 9.82 -5.27
CA ALA A 304 23.28 8.58 -5.54
C ALA A 304 24.48 8.75 -6.53
N ASP A 305 24.92 9.97 -6.76
CA ASP A 305 26.10 10.27 -7.59
C ASP A 305 27.38 10.18 -6.75
N THR A 306 28.13 9.10 -6.97
CA THR A 306 29.38 8.82 -6.24
C THR A 306 30.42 9.94 -6.40
N GLN A 307 30.56 10.52 -7.61
CA GLN A 307 31.56 11.56 -7.87
C GLN A 307 31.21 12.85 -7.14
N ALA A 308 29.96 13.28 -7.22
CA ALA A 308 29.49 14.49 -6.53
C ALA A 308 29.66 14.37 -5.00
N VAL A 309 29.40 13.18 -4.45
CA VAL A 309 29.61 12.91 -3.02
C VAL A 309 31.09 12.96 -2.64
N CYS A 310 31.98 12.34 -3.42
CA CYS A 310 33.42 12.38 -3.18
C CYS A 310 33.97 13.82 -3.26
N ASP A 311 33.55 14.60 -4.25
CA ASP A 311 33.95 16.02 -4.39
C ASP A 311 33.43 16.86 -3.22
N LYS A 312 32.26 16.52 -2.67
CA LYS A 312 31.75 17.18 -1.46
C LYS A 312 32.56 16.81 -0.24
N LEU A 313 32.88 15.53 -0.05
CA LEU A 313 33.71 15.05 1.06
C LEU A 313 35.13 15.61 1.00
N ALA A 314 35.70 15.85 -0.17
CA ALA A 314 37.00 16.48 -0.35
C ALA A 314 37.05 17.93 0.21
N ARG A 315 35.89 18.59 0.31
CA ARG A 315 35.73 19.97 0.83
C ARG A 315 35.22 19.98 2.27
N ALA A 316 35.32 18.86 2.98
CA ALA A 316 34.83 18.76 4.34
C ALA A 316 35.55 19.73 5.28
N PRO A 317 34.82 20.43 6.17
CA PRO A 317 35.45 21.30 7.14
C PRO A 317 36.28 20.48 8.14
N PRO A 318 37.33 21.07 8.77
CA PRO A 318 38.19 20.36 9.74
C PRO A 318 37.42 19.84 10.98
N SER A 319 36.26 20.42 11.25
CA SER A 319 35.39 20.02 12.36
C SER A 319 34.57 18.76 12.06
N PHE A 320 34.55 18.30 10.81
CA PHE A 320 33.81 17.10 10.38
C PHE A 320 34.52 15.83 10.87
N ARG A 321 33.93 15.18 11.88
CA ARG A 321 34.48 13.98 12.52
C ARG A 321 33.74 12.71 12.26
N ASP A 322 32.41 12.80 12.09
CA ASP A 322 31.51 11.66 12.02
C ASP A 322 30.45 11.84 10.92
N LEU A 323 30.04 10.73 10.31
CA LEU A 323 28.88 10.71 9.43
C LEU A 323 27.58 10.69 10.24
N SER A 324 26.58 11.41 9.77
CA SER A 324 25.23 11.30 10.36
C SER A 324 24.65 9.90 10.12
N ALA A 325 23.71 9.51 10.98
CA ALA A 325 22.98 8.25 10.82
C ALA A 325 22.28 8.17 9.44
N LEU A 326 21.76 9.32 8.96
CA LEU A 326 21.13 9.43 7.64
C LEU A 326 22.14 9.26 6.50
N ALA A 327 23.33 9.87 6.60
CA ALA A 327 24.40 9.69 5.61
C ALA A 327 24.83 8.21 5.51
N VAL A 328 25.03 7.55 6.65
CA VAL A 328 25.33 6.11 6.68
C VAL A 328 24.19 5.30 6.05
N HIS A 329 22.93 5.60 6.40
CA HIS A 329 21.76 4.97 5.81
C HIS A 329 21.77 5.03 4.27
N LEU A 330 22.00 6.22 3.70
CA LEU A 330 22.00 6.44 2.25
C LEU A 330 23.15 5.71 1.55
N ILE A 331 24.36 5.70 2.13
CA ILE A 331 25.52 4.97 1.60
C ILE A 331 25.17 3.47 1.46
N PHE A 332 24.55 2.87 2.47
CA PHE A 332 24.15 1.48 2.43
C PHE A 332 22.94 1.25 1.51
N LYS A 333 21.93 2.10 1.57
CA LYS A 333 20.71 1.98 0.76
C LYS A 333 21.01 2.03 -0.73
N PHE A 334 21.86 2.96 -1.17
CA PHE A 334 22.23 3.12 -2.58
C PHE A 334 23.48 2.33 -2.99
N SER A 335 24.07 1.56 -2.08
CA SER A 335 25.26 0.74 -2.34
C SER A 335 26.45 1.56 -2.88
N LEU A 336 26.73 2.72 -2.31
CA LEU A 336 27.76 3.65 -2.76
C LEU A 336 29.18 3.15 -2.39
N THR A 337 29.61 2.06 -3.00
CA THR A 337 30.91 1.42 -2.73
C THR A 337 32.09 2.33 -3.07
N GLY A 338 31.99 3.17 -4.09
CA GLY A 338 33.02 4.17 -4.42
C GLY A 338 33.19 5.23 -3.32
N VAL A 339 32.10 5.62 -2.65
CA VAL A 339 32.16 6.54 -1.49
C VAL A 339 32.88 5.85 -0.30
N LEU A 340 32.56 4.58 -0.05
CA LEU A 340 33.26 3.80 1.00
C LEU A 340 34.76 3.69 0.71
N THR A 341 35.14 3.41 -0.54
CA THR A 341 36.55 3.37 -0.96
C THR A 341 37.23 4.73 -0.77
N TYR A 342 36.54 5.85 -1.12
CA TYR A 342 37.07 7.18 -0.91
C TYR A 342 37.28 7.50 0.56
N ILE A 343 36.31 7.17 1.43
CA ILE A 343 36.41 7.38 2.88
C ILE A 343 37.54 6.53 3.47
N GLU A 344 37.67 5.26 3.06
CA GLU A 344 38.75 4.37 3.49
C GLU A 344 40.14 4.94 3.18
N ALA A 345 40.32 5.46 1.97
CA ALA A 345 41.60 5.98 1.50
C ALA A 345 41.96 7.36 2.05
N ASN A 346 40.99 8.29 2.13
CA ASN A 346 41.25 9.72 2.35
C ASN A 346 40.79 10.22 3.73
N LEU A 347 39.85 9.55 4.39
CA LEU A 347 39.24 9.98 5.64
C LEU A 347 39.28 8.87 6.71
N PRO A 348 40.48 8.40 7.12
CA PRO A 348 40.61 7.28 8.04
C PRO A 348 40.01 7.55 9.42
N HIS A 349 39.91 8.81 9.83
CA HIS A 349 39.26 9.18 11.09
C HIS A 349 37.75 8.94 11.05
N ILE A 350 37.09 9.16 9.92
CA ILE A 350 35.66 8.86 9.70
C ILE A 350 35.46 7.35 9.50
N PHE A 351 36.39 6.72 8.79
CA PHE A 351 36.31 5.30 8.53
C PHE A 351 36.29 4.44 9.80
N LYS A 352 36.89 4.91 10.89
CA LYS A 352 36.81 4.25 12.21
C LYS A 352 35.40 4.12 12.78
N CYS A 353 34.43 4.92 12.29
CA CYS A 353 33.01 4.77 12.68
C CYS A 353 32.38 3.49 12.12
N PHE A 354 32.99 2.88 11.09
CA PHE A 354 32.63 1.58 10.57
C PHE A 354 33.46 0.50 11.26
N ASP A 355 33.02 0.02 12.42
CA ASP A 355 33.68 -1.11 13.07
C ASP A 355 33.61 -2.37 12.19
N GLY A 356 34.49 -3.36 12.47
CA GLY A 356 34.61 -4.55 11.63
C GLY A 356 33.34 -5.35 11.41
N LYS A 357 32.36 -5.26 12.32
CA LYS A 357 31.09 -5.99 12.28
C LYS A 357 29.95 -5.18 11.68
N THR A 358 30.01 -3.86 11.74
CA THR A 358 28.90 -2.97 11.32
C THR A 358 28.59 -3.11 9.83
N ILE A 359 29.62 -3.15 8.99
CA ILE A 359 29.44 -3.21 7.53
C ILE A 359 28.74 -4.49 7.09
N PRO A 360 29.26 -5.71 7.42
CA PRO A 360 28.62 -6.94 6.98
C PRO A 360 27.22 -7.11 7.57
N THR A 361 27.00 -6.71 8.82
CA THR A 361 25.68 -6.76 9.47
C THR A 361 24.68 -5.82 8.78
N LYS A 362 25.03 -4.55 8.58
CA LYS A 362 24.13 -3.60 7.90
C LYS A 362 23.85 -4.01 6.47
N ALA A 363 24.87 -4.38 5.70
CA ALA A 363 24.73 -4.81 4.31
C ALA A 363 23.86 -6.06 4.17
N SER A 364 24.01 -7.04 5.06
CA SER A 364 23.26 -8.29 5.04
C SER A 364 21.86 -8.14 5.64
N ALA A 365 21.80 -7.74 6.91
CA ALA A 365 20.58 -7.80 7.70
C ALA A 365 19.60 -6.66 7.38
N TYR A 366 20.09 -5.48 7.03
CA TYR A 366 19.22 -4.29 6.92
C TYR A 366 18.91 -3.90 5.47
N TYR A 367 19.89 -3.99 4.57
CA TYR A 367 19.76 -3.47 3.21
C TYR A 367 19.76 -4.52 2.12
N GLY A 368 20.25 -5.73 2.39
CA GLY A 368 20.33 -6.79 1.39
C GLY A 368 21.31 -6.45 0.24
N ARG A 369 22.44 -5.80 0.52
CA ARG A 369 23.35 -5.26 -0.51
C ARG A 369 24.63 -6.08 -0.66
N THR A 370 24.61 -7.01 -1.61
CA THR A 370 25.79 -7.86 -1.92
C THR A 370 26.97 -7.08 -2.48
N ALA A 371 26.74 -5.97 -3.20
CA ALA A 371 27.83 -5.13 -3.70
C ALA A 371 28.70 -4.54 -2.57
N ILE A 372 28.09 -4.18 -1.43
CA ILE A 372 28.83 -3.73 -0.26
C ILE A 372 29.57 -4.88 0.40
N LEU A 373 29.00 -6.07 0.43
CA LEU A 373 29.67 -7.28 0.93
C LEU A 373 30.88 -7.64 0.05
N ASP A 374 30.75 -7.53 -1.28
CA ASP A 374 31.87 -7.70 -2.22
C ASP A 374 32.99 -6.70 -1.98
N TRP A 375 32.62 -5.44 -1.72
CA TRP A 375 33.57 -4.40 -1.37
C TRP A 375 34.25 -4.73 -0.02
N TRP A 376 33.50 -5.08 1.01
CA TRP A 376 34.02 -5.45 2.35
C TRP A 376 34.95 -6.67 2.26
N ALA A 377 34.60 -7.66 1.46
CA ALA A 377 35.43 -8.85 1.26
C ALA A 377 36.80 -8.53 0.68
N ARG A 378 36.88 -7.52 -0.19
CA ARG A 378 38.12 -7.09 -0.89
C ARG A 378 38.88 -5.99 -0.16
N SER A 379 38.23 -5.24 0.73
CA SER A 379 38.85 -4.11 1.42
C SER A 379 40.08 -4.54 2.22
N PRO A 380 41.22 -3.82 2.06
CA PRO A 380 42.45 -4.09 2.78
C PRO A 380 42.36 -3.76 4.28
N SER A 381 41.43 -2.91 4.68
CA SER A 381 41.21 -2.54 6.09
C SER A 381 40.59 -3.65 6.92
N PHE A 382 39.95 -4.64 6.28
CA PHE A 382 39.29 -5.77 6.93
C PHE A 382 39.98 -7.09 6.58
N LEU A 383 41.27 -7.22 6.90
CA LEU A 383 42.03 -8.44 6.66
C LEU A 383 41.42 -9.63 7.44
N GLU A 384 41.06 -9.43 8.69
CA GLU A 384 40.30 -10.37 9.49
C GLU A 384 38.80 -10.07 9.32
N LYS A 385 38.04 -11.03 8.75
CA LYS A 385 36.62 -10.87 8.48
C LYS A 385 35.81 -11.09 9.76
N GLN A 386 35.48 -9.98 10.42
CA GLN A 386 34.67 -10.00 11.65
C GLN A 386 33.18 -9.83 11.30
N TYR A 387 32.35 -10.75 11.74
CA TYR A 387 30.88 -10.72 11.64
C TYR A 387 30.28 -11.66 12.68
N ASP A 388 29.02 -11.48 12.98
CA ASP A 388 28.26 -12.25 13.96
C ASP A 388 27.01 -12.91 13.32
N VAL A 389 26.22 -13.55 14.17
CA VAL A 389 24.98 -14.23 13.76
C VAL A 389 23.93 -13.27 13.18
N GLU A 390 23.97 -11.99 13.57
CA GLU A 390 22.94 -11.01 13.18
C GLU A 390 22.93 -10.78 11.66
N ALA A 391 24.08 -10.91 10.98
CA ALA A 391 24.16 -10.75 9.54
C ALA A 391 23.26 -11.74 8.79
N LEU A 392 23.31 -13.03 9.15
CA LEU A 392 22.51 -14.07 8.51
C LEU A 392 21.10 -14.14 9.07
N ASN A 393 20.94 -13.96 10.39
CA ASN A 393 19.62 -13.92 11.03
C ASN A 393 18.75 -12.80 10.45
N GLY A 394 19.31 -11.60 10.35
CA GLY A 394 18.60 -10.45 9.78
C GLY A 394 18.30 -10.62 8.28
N ALA A 395 19.24 -11.16 7.49
CA ALA A 395 19.02 -11.48 6.09
C ALA A 395 17.89 -12.50 5.90
N SER A 396 17.89 -13.57 6.72
CA SER A 396 16.84 -14.59 6.74
C SER A 396 15.48 -13.99 7.10
N GLY A 397 15.44 -13.21 8.18
CA GLY A 397 14.20 -12.56 8.64
C GLY A 397 13.62 -11.55 7.66
N ARG A 398 14.40 -11.02 6.71
CA ARG A 398 13.93 -10.09 5.66
C ARG A 398 13.75 -10.71 4.28
N GLY A 399 14.00 -11.99 4.14
CA GLY A 399 13.79 -12.68 2.88
C GLY A 399 14.92 -12.52 1.86
N PHE A 400 16.12 -12.11 2.27
CA PHE A 400 17.23 -11.82 1.35
C PHE A 400 18.02 -13.07 0.96
N VAL A 401 17.39 -13.98 0.20
CA VAL A 401 18.04 -15.23 -0.25
C VAL A 401 19.34 -14.97 -1.02
N HIS A 402 19.39 -13.91 -1.85
CA HIS A 402 20.60 -13.56 -2.59
C HIS A 402 21.79 -13.18 -1.69
N VAL A 403 21.53 -12.66 -0.49
CA VAL A 403 22.57 -12.42 0.53
C VAL A 403 23.02 -13.72 1.17
N LEU A 404 22.08 -14.60 1.52
CA LEU A 404 22.43 -15.92 2.05
C LEU A 404 23.27 -16.73 1.06
N GLU A 405 22.92 -16.65 -0.23
CA GLU A 405 23.69 -17.27 -1.30
C GLU A 405 25.08 -16.64 -1.46
N TRP A 406 25.21 -15.33 -1.28
CA TRP A 406 26.51 -14.66 -1.24
C TRP A 406 27.38 -15.20 -0.09
N TRP A 407 26.83 -15.32 1.12
CA TRP A 407 27.54 -15.87 2.28
C TRP A 407 27.99 -17.30 2.03
N ARG A 408 27.15 -18.14 1.45
CA ARG A 408 27.51 -19.52 1.08
C ARG A 408 28.67 -19.56 0.09
N ARG A 409 28.64 -18.71 -0.94
CA ARG A 409 29.70 -18.65 -1.98
C ARG A 409 31.00 -18.01 -1.49
N SER A 410 30.95 -17.18 -0.48
CA SER A 410 32.13 -16.50 0.07
C SER A 410 33.12 -17.45 0.72
N GLY A 411 32.71 -18.69 1.07
CA GLY A 411 33.50 -19.65 1.80
C GLY A 411 33.72 -19.33 3.29
N LEU A 412 33.11 -18.23 3.77
CA LEU A 412 33.13 -17.87 5.19
C LEU A 412 32.17 -18.77 5.99
N PRO A 413 32.48 -19.12 7.25
CA PRO A 413 31.58 -19.92 8.08
C PRO A 413 30.21 -19.27 8.22
N LEU A 414 29.14 -20.04 8.04
CA LEU A 414 27.77 -19.53 8.24
C LEU A 414 27.49 -19.44 9.75
N LYS A 415 27.47 -18.22 10.28
CA LYS A 415 27.12 -17.93 11.68
C LYS A 415 25.64 -17.56 11.77
N TYR A 416 24.83 -18.43 12.36
CA TYR A 416 23.38 -18.23 12.52
C TYR A 416 22.87 -19.01 13.74
N ASP A 417 21.71 -18.62 14.22
CA ASP A 417 20.98 -19.30 15.30
C ASP A 417 19.49 -19.49 14.95
N GLU A 418 18.67 -19.83 15.93
CA GLU A 418 17.23 -20.06 15.77
C GLU A 418 16.48 -18.81 15.24
N GLN A 419 16.98 -17.60 15.52
CA GLN A 419 16.35 -16.36 15.10
C GLN A 419 16.31 -16.20 13.57
N ALA A 420 17.21 -16.85 12.82
CA ALA A 420 17.16 -16.88 11.36
C ALA A 420 15.85 -17.49 10.86
N PHE A 421 15.42 -18.56 11.49
CA PHE A 421 14.22 -19.32 11.15
C PHE A 421 12.95 -18.69 11.74
N GLU A 422 13.04 -18.24 12.98
CA GLU A 422 11.94 -17.50 13.65
C GLU A 422 11.58 -16.23 12.90
N GLY A 423 12.58 -15.43 12.52
CA GLY A 423 12.39 -14.20 11.76
C GLY A 423 11.80 -14.43 10.37
N ALA A 424 12.27 -15.45 9.64
CA ALA A 424 11.73 -15.86 8.35
C ALA A 424 10.28 -16.38 8.49
N SER A 425 10.01 -17.16 9.53
CA SER A 425 8.69 -17.72 9.80
C SER A 425 7.66 -16.65 10.18
N THR A 426 8.04 -15.68 11.01
CA THR A 426 7.19 -14.55 11.39
C THR A 426 6.72 -13.74 10.18
N ARG A 427 7.60 -13.54 9.19
CA ARG A 427 7.32 -12.71 8.01
C ARG A 427 6.84 -13.48 6.79
N GLY A 428 6.71 -14.79 6.88
CA GLY A 428 6.15 -15.59 5.79
C GLY A 428 7.15 -15.98 4.68
N HIS A 429 8.45 -15.92 4.94
CA HIS A 429 9.50 -16.16 3.94
C HIS A 429 9.78 -17.64 3.72
N VAL A 430 8.84 -18.37 3.12
CA VAL A 430 8.98 -19.81 2.81
C VAL A 430 10.23 -20.09 1.97
N HIS A 431 10.54 -19.23 0.99
CA HIS A 431 11.72 -19.38 0.12
C HIS A 431 13.06 -19.32 0.87
N VAL A 432 13.11 -18.64 2.02
CA VAL A 432 14.30 -18.65 2.90
C VAL A 432 14.42 -19.99 3.63
N LEU A 433 13.30 -20.49 4.16
CA LEU A 433 13.28 -21.78 4.84
C LEU A 433 13.68 -22.92 3.89
N GLU A 434 13.21 -22.84 2.64
CA GLU A 434 13.58 -23.76 1.57
C GLU A 434 15.09 -23.70 1.26
N TRP A 435 15.64 -22.48 1.15
CA TRP A 435 17.07 -22.27 0.95
C TRP A 435 17.90 -22.92 2.09
N TRP A 436 17.48 -22.75 3.35
CA TRP A 436 18.17 -23.36 4.49
C TRP A 436 18.07 -24.90 4.46
N ARG A 437 16.93 -25.45 4.08
CA ARG A 437 16.75 -26.89 3.89
C ARG A 437 17.67 -27.44 2.80
N GLU A 438 17.77 -26.74 1.69
CA GLU A 438 18.69 -27.11 0.60
C GLU A 438 20.16 -26.96 1.03
N ALA A 439 20.51 -25.95 1.81
CA ALA A 439 21.84 -25.76 2.35
C ALA A 439 22.24 -26.92 3.30
N GLU A 440 21.34 -27.41 4.16
CA GLU A 440 21.54 -28.57 5.02
C GLU A 440 21.77 -29.85 4.22
N MET A 441 21.02 -30.02 3.11
CA MET A 441 21.21 -31.18 2.23
C MET A 441 22.58 -31.20 1.52
N GLN A 442 23.10 -30.00 1.19
CA GLN A 442 24.39 -29.86 0.51
C GLN A 442 25.58 -29.92 1.48
N ASP A 443 25.43 -29.36 2.67
CA ASP A 443 26.44 -29.32 3.71
C ASP A 443 25.86 -29.76 5.06
N PRO A 444 26.13 -30.97 5.52
CA PRO A 444 25.62 -31.49 6.79
C PRO A 444 26.09 -30.72 8.04
N SER A 445 27.07 -29.81 7.91
CA SER A 445 27.47 -28.90 9.00
C SER A 445 26.48 -27.79 9.22
N THR A 446 25.70 -27.45 8.19
CA THR A 446 24.62 -26.45 8.23
C THR A 446 23.32 -27.15 8.63
N LYS A 447 22.80 -26.85 9.83
CA LYS A 447 21.58 -27.49 10.35
C LYS A 447 20.43 -26.50 10.47
N VAL A 448 19.24 -26.93 10.08
CA VAL A 448 18.03 -26.19 10.38
C VAL A 448 17.76 -26.26 11.89
N LYS A 449 17.56 -25.10 12.51
CA LYS A 449 17.29 -24.94 13.95
C LYS A 449 15.86 -24.44 14.14
N PRO A 450 14.87 -25.33 14.34
CA PRO A 450 13.47 -24.93 14.36
C PRO A 450 13.11 -23.89 15.41
N GLY A 451 13.65 -24.04 16.64
CA GLY A 451 13.31 -23.16 17.75
C GLY A 451 11.80 -22.95 17.89
N LYS A 452 11.37 -21.71 18.04
CA LYS A 452 9.96 -21.32 18.11
C LYS A 452 9.35 -20.91 16.76
N SER A 453 9.98 -21.30 15.64
CA SER A 453 9.60 -20.85 14.30
C SER A 453 8.15 -21.18 13.92
N LEU A 454 7.67 -22.37 14.29
CA LEU A 454 6.29 -22.77 14.05
C LEU A 454 5.30 -21.90 14.85
N LEU A 455 5.63 -21.58 16.11
CA LEU A 455 4.80 -20.69 16.93
C LEU A 455 4.84 -19.25 16.39
N ALA A 456 5.98 -18.77 15.93
CA ALA A 456 6.14 -17.46 15.32
C ALA A 456 5.28 -17.32 14.04
N ALA A 457 5.23 -18.37 13.21
CA ALA A 457 4.35 -18.45 12.06
C ALA A 457 2.86 -18.47 12.46
N ALA A 458 2.52 -19.25 13.48
CA ALA A 458 1.15 -19.33 13.99
C ALA A 458 0.67 -17.99 14.60
N GLN A 459 1.53 -17.31 15.33
CA GLN A 459 1.29 -15.98 15.90
C GLN A 459 1.00 -14.94 14.80
N SER A 460 1.79 -14.94 13.74
CA SER A 460 1.71 -13.97 12.65
C SER A 460 0.72 -14.37 11.55
N GLY A 461 0.06 -15.51 11.66
CA GLY A 461 -0.95 -15.96 10.69
C GLY A 461 -0.36 -16.44 9.35
N GLN A 462 0.90 -16.85 9.29
CA GLN A 462 1.61 -17.24 8.08
C GLN A 462 1.30 -18.68 7.66
N LEU A 463 0.16 -18.88 6.99
CA LEU A 463 -0.36 -20.21 6.64
C LEU A 463 0.61 -21.03 5.79
N ALA A 464 1.28 -20.42 4.82
CA ALA A 464 2.23 -21.10 3.95
C ALA A 464 3.44 -21.64 4.72
N VAL A 465 3.90 -20.89 5.73
CA VAL A 465 5.00 -21.31 6.60
C VAL A 465 4.57 -22.43 7.55
N VAL A 466 3.37 -22.32 8.15
CA VAL A 466 2.83 -23.40 9.02
C VAL A 466 2.73 -24.71 8.25
N ARG A 467 2.25 -24.67 7.00
CA ARG A 467 2.19 -25.82 6.11
C ARG A 467 3.59 -26.35 5.78
N TRP A 468 4.52 -25.45 5.45
CA TRP A 468 5.90 -25.85 5.14
C TRP A 468 6.57 -26.59 6.31
N TRP A 469 6.42 -26.10 7.55
CA TRP A 469 6.98 -26.78 8.73
C TRP A 469 6.38 -28.19 8.91
N ASP A 470 5.10 -28.39 8.62
CA ASP A 470 4.46 -29.70 8.71
C ASP A 470 4.92 -30.65 7.60
N GLU A 471 5.03 -30.15 6.35
CA GLU A 471 5.40 -30.95 5.17
C GLU A 471 6.92 -31.18 5.03
N SER A 472 7.75 -30.37 5.66
CA SER A 472 9.22 -30.44 5.56
C SER A 472 9.83 -31.73 6.16
N GLY A 473 9.09 -32.39 7.03
CA GLY A 473 9.57 -33.55 7.79
C GLY A 473 10.53 -33.21 8.93
N ILE A 474 10.84 -31.91 9.13
CA ILE A 474 11.65 -31.42 10.24
C ILE A 474 10.76 -31.36 11.48
N VAL A 475 11.19 -32.02 12.55
CA VAL A 475 10.44 -31.97 13.82
C VAL A 475 10.53 -30.55 14.39
N ALA A 476 9.44 -29.81 14.24
CA ALA A 476 9.33 -28.49 14.87
C ALA A 476 8.99 -28.67 16.36
N ASP A 477 9.64 -27.87 17.20
CA ASP A 477 9.35 -27.82 18.62
C ASP A 477 7.98 -27.16 18.90
N HIS A 478 7.40 -27.47 20.04
CA HIS A 478 6.17 -26.82 20.55
C HIS A 478 4.92 -26.96 19.65
N GLN A 479 4.76 -28.08 18.93
CA GLN A 479 3.56 -28.32 18.10
C GLN A 479 2.26 -28.35 18.91
N ASP A 480 2.32 -28.73 20.17
CA ASP A 480 1.23 -28.73 21.14
C ASP A 480 0.70 -27.33 21.46
N ALA A 481 1.55 -26.31 21.35
CA ALA A 481 1.19 -24.93 21.67
C ALA A 481 0.66 -24.13 20.46
N VAL A 482 0.55 -24.73 19.27
CA VAL A 482 0.08 -24.02 18.05
C VAL A 482 -1.36 -23.51 18.22
N CYS A 483 -2.26 -24.36 18.74
CA CYS A 483 -3.66 -23.98 19.00
C CYS A 483 -3.76 -22.82 20.00
N LYS A 484 -2.98 -22.88 21.07
CA LYS A 484 -2.92 -21.84 22.10
C LYS A 484 -2.42 -20.52 21.51
N THR A 485 -1.30 -20.56 20.78
CA THR A 485 -0.72 -19.37 20.15
C THR A 485 -1.69 -18.75 19.14
N ALA A 486 -2.30 -19.57 18.27
CA ALA A 486 -3.26 -19.09 17.28
C ALA A 486 -4.51 -18.48 17.95
N SER A 487 -4.98 -19.06 19.06
CA SER A 487 -6.12 -18.53 19.81
C SER A 487 -5.81 -17.20 20.47
N ARG A 488 -4.64 -17.07 21.09
CA ARG A 488 -4.17 -15.83 21.72
C ARG A 488 -4.03 -14.66 20.74
N TRP A 489 -3.63 -14.94 19.49
CA TRP A 489 -3.38 -13.92 18.46
C TRP A 489 -4.52 -13.79 17.44
N GLY A 490 -5.65 -14.41 17.66
CA GLY A 490 -6.84 -14.25 16.81
C GLY A 490 -6.75 -14.95 15.45
N GLN A 491 -5.86 -15.90 15.27
CA GLN A 491 -5.54 -16.51 13.98
C GLN A 491 -6.44 -17.71 13.63
N VAL A 492 -7.71 -17.44 13.35
CA VAL A 492 -8.71 -18.49 13.01
C VAL A 492 -8.27 -19.34 11.83
N LYS A 493 -7.67 -18.75 10.81
CA LYS A 493 -7.20 -19.49 9.62
C LYS A 493 -6.09 -20.47 9.94
N VAL A 494 -5.24 -20.16 10.92
CA VAL A 494 -4.19 -21.08 11.41
C VAL A 494 -4.83 -22.26 12.13
N LEU A 495 -5.84 -22.02 12.99
CA LEU A 495 -6.59 -23.09 13.65
C LEU A 495 -7.23 -24.03 12.64
N GLU A 496 -7.86 -23.48 11.61
CA GLU A 496 -8.49 -24.28 10.55
C GLU A 496 -7.46 -25.09 9.77
N LEU A 497 -6.35 -24.48 9.36
CA LEU A 497 -5.26 -25.19 8.67
C LEU A 497 -4.67 -26.29 9.56
N TRP A 498 -4.38 -26.00 10.83
CA TRP A 498 -3.78 -26.94 11.76
C TRP A 498 -4.70 -28.13 12.02
N ARG A 499 -6.01 -27.89 12.13
CA ARG A 499 -7.04 -28.93 12.18
C ARG A 499 -7.01 -29.83 10.94
N GLN A 500 -6.91 -29.24 9.74
CA GLN A 500 -6.84 -30.01 8.49
C GLN A 500 -5.58 -30.86 8.39
N LEU A 501 -4.44 -30.36 8.86
CA LEU A 501 -3.15 -31.08 8.84
C LEU A 501 -3.10 -32.20 9.86
N ARG A 502 -3.61 -32.02 11.06
CA ARG A 502 -3.51 -32.97 12.17
C ARG A 502 -4.72 -33.89 12.30
N GLY A 503 -5.88 -33.46 11.82
CA GLY A 503 -7.16 -34.14 12.04
C GLY A 503 -7.80 -33.76 13.37
N ASP A 504 -9.11 -33.91 13.44
CA ASP A 504 -9.93 -33.48 14.57
C ASP A 504 -9.53 -34.15 15.90
N ASP A 505 -9.16 -35.44 15.87
CA ASP A 505 -8.86 -36.22 17.07
C ASP A 505 -7.45 -35.94 17.65
N LYS A 506 -6.54 -35.38 16.86
CA LYS A 506 -5.12 -35.17 17.26
C LYS A 506 -4.82 -33.72 17.66
N LEU A 507 -5.81 -32.82 17.64
CA LEU A 507 -5.61 -31.46 18.13
C LEU A 507 -5.25 -31.46 19.61
N GLN A 508 -4.15 -30.77 19.93
CA GLN A 508 -3.69 -30.58 21.30
C GLN A 508 -4.03 -29.17 21.74
N PHE A 509 -4.74 -29.05 22.83
CA PHE A 509 -5.13 -27.78 23.45
C PHE A 509 -5.57 -28.02 24.90
N ASP A 510 -5.55 -26.95 25.68
CA ASP A 510 -6.02 -26.88 27.06
C ASP A 510 -7.07 -25.74 27.21
N ASN A 511 -7.57 -25.52 28.42
CA ASN A 511 -8.55 -24.48 28.73
C ASN A 511 -8.00 -23.04 28.46
N THR A 512 -6.68 -22.86 28.41
CA THR A 512 -6.06 -21.54 28.20
C THR A 512 -6.38 -20.96 26.82
N ILE A 513 -6.78 -21.77 25.83
CA ILE A 513 -7.21 -21.29 24.51
C ILE A 513 -8.41 -20.34 24.59
N LEU A 514 -9.36 -20.63 25.48
CA LEU A 514 -10.54 -19.79 25.68
C LEU A 514 -10.22 -18.56 26.55
N ILE A 515 -9.36 -18.73 27.55
CA ILE A 515 -8.88 -17.66 28.41
C ILE A 515 -8.14 -16.63 27.57
N ASP A 516 -7.11 -17.06 26.81
CA ASP A 516 -6.31 -16.20 25.93
C ASP A 516 -7.18 -15.47 24.88
N ALA A 517 -8.13 -16.18 24.25
CA ALA A 517 -9.05 -15.58 23.29
C ALA A 517 -9.99 -14.55 23.92
N THR A 518 -10.39 -14.76 25.19
CA THR A 518 -11.26 -13.86 25.95
C THR A 518 -10.51 -12.59 26.36
N VAL A 519 -9.30 -12.72 26.93
CA VAL A 519 -8.43 -11.58 27.32
C VAL A 519 -8.16 -10.67 26.13
N HIS A 520 -7.89 -11.23 24.96
CA HIS A 520 -7.60 -10.45 23.75
C HIS A 520 -8.85 -10.14 22.91
N ALA A 521 -10.03 -10.41 23.40
CA ALA A 521 -11.33 -10.13 22.75
C ALA A 521 -11.49 -10.73 21.33
N HIS A 522 -10.92 -11.90 21.09
CA HIS A 522 -10.96 -12.58 19.80
C HIS A 522 -12.25 -13.42 19.62
N ILE A 523 -13.41 -12.76 19.48
CA ILE A 523 -14.72 -13.40 19.29
C ILE A 523 -14.71 -14.42 18.12
N PRO A 524 -14.09 -14.17 16.96
CA PRO A 524 -14.04 -15.16 15.89
C PRO A 524 -13.36 -16.48 16.28
N VAL A 525 -12.38 -16.42 17.19
CA VAL A 525 -11.70 -17.61 17.73
C VAL A 525 -12.63 -18.37 18.70
N LEU A 526 -13.29 -17.64 19.60
CA LEU A 526 -14.28 -18.24 20.51
C LEU A 526 -15.39 -18.95 19.72
N GLU A 527 -15.90 -18.31 18.68
CA GLU A 527 -16.91 -18.89 17.80
C GLU A 527 -16.39 -20.11 17.03
N TRP A 528 -15.11 -20.09 16.61
CA TRP A 528 -14.49 -21.24 15.97
C TRP A 528 -14.41 -22.46 16.93
N TRP A 529 -13.99 -22.24 18.19
CA TRP A 529 -13.92 -23.29 19.20
C TRP A 529 -15.31 -23.83 19.57
N ARG A 530 -16.34 -22.97 19.64
CA ARG A 530 -17.74 -23.39 19.82
C ARG A 530 -18.19 -24.32 18.68
N LYS A 531 -17.97 -23.89 17.44
CA LYS A 531 -18.32 -24.71 16.26
C LYS A 531 -17.55 -26.02 16.22
N TYR A 532 -16.30 -26.02 16.63
CA TYR A 532 -15.49 -27.23 16.74
C TYR A 532 -16.09 -28.20 17.79
N ALA A 533 -16.42 -27.71 18.97
CA ALA A 533 -17.01 -28.51 20.05
C ALA A 533 -18.35 -29.16 19.64
N HIS A 534 -19.17 -28.43 18.86
CA HIS A 534 -20.47 -28.93 18.39
C HIS A 534 -20.41 -29.70 17.04
N GLY A 535 -19.24 -29.81 16.41
CA GLY A 535 -19.10 -30.48 15.12
C GLY A 535 -19.71 -29.72 13.94
N GLU A 536 -19.84 -28.40 14.07
CA GLU A 536 -20.43 -27.50 13.08
C GLU A 536 -19.39 -27.00 12.04
N LEU A 537 -18.10 -27.29 12.23
CA LEU A 537 -17.07 -26.88 11.28
C LEU A 537 -17.16 -27.68 9.97
N PRO A 538 -16.76 -27.09 8.83
CA PRO A 538 -16.74 -27.78 7.54
C PRO A 538 -15.97 -29.09 7.61
N GLY A 539 -16.59 -30.18 7.16
CA GLY A 539 -15.99 -31.53 7.14
C GLY A 539 -16.27 -32.39 8.37
N MET A 540 -16.73 -31.85 9.49
CA MET A 540 -17.00 -32.64 10.72
C MET A 540 -18.30 -33.43 10.65
N ARG A 541 -19.22 -33.11 9.73
CA ARG A 541 -20.49 -33.83 9.49
C ARG A 541 -21.32 -34.07 10.77
N GLY A 542 -21.33 -33.10 11.71
CA GLY A 542 -22.05 -33.22 12.99
C GLY A 542 -21.38 -34.12 14.04
N ARG A 543 -20.13 -34.55 13.79
CA ARG A 543 -19.34 -35.25 14.81
C ARG A 543 -18.71 -34.21 15.73
N PRO A 544 -19.03 -34.19 17.04
CA PRO A 544 -18.40 -33.23 17.94
C PRO A 544 -16.89 -33.47 18.00
N GLY A 545 -16.14 -32.39 18.11
CA GLY A 545 -14.70 -32.45 18.33
C GLY A 545 -14.37 -32.90 19.75
N LYS A 546 -13.07 -32.78 20.10
CA LYS A 546 -12.63 -33.02 21.48
C LYS A 546 -13.29 -31.98 22.39
N ARG A 547 -13.70 -32.38 23.60
CA ARG A 547 -14.35 -31.51 24.59
C ARG A 547 -13.48 -30.30 24.92
N VAL A 548 -14.04 -29.11 24.81
CA VAL A 548 -13.39 -27.84 25.15
C VAL A 548 -13.87 -27.40 26.53
N GLU A 549 -12.99 -27.51 27.51
CA GLU A 549 -13.28 -27.29 28.93
C GLU A 549 -12.96 -25.84 29.33
N TYR A 550 -13.77 -25.31 30.28
CA TYR A 550 -13.49 -24.03 30.92
C TYR A 550 -14.10 -23.99 32.34
N LYS A 551 -13.59 -23.11 33.18
CA LYS A 551 -14.20 -22.78 34.49
C LYS A 551 -14.72 -21.35 34.44
N THR A 552 -15.90 -21.14 35.02
CA THR A 552 -16.54 -19.81 35.07
C THR A 552 -15.61 -18.75 35.66
N MET A 553 -14.93 -19.08 36.77
CA MET A 553 -13.95 -18.19 37.43
C MET A 553 -12.85 -17.72 36.50
N GLU A 554 -12.22 -18.64 35.75
CA GLU A 554 -11.12 -18.31 34.83
C GLU A 554 -11.56 -17.39 33.68
N ILE A 555 -12.83 -17.56 33.22
CA ILE A 555 -13.41 -16.69 32.19
C ILE A 555 -13.81 -15.32 32.74
N GLU A 556 -14.32 -15.26 33.99
CA GLU A 556 -14.61 -13.97 34.64
C GLU A 556 -13.34 -13.14 34.88
N GLU A 557 -12.27 -13.76 35.37
CA GLU A 557 -10.95 -13.12 35.47
C GLU A 557 -10.44 -12.64 34.10
N ALA A 558 -10.55 -13.48 33.08
CA ALA A 558 -10.17 -13.11 31.71
C ALA A 558 -10.99 -11.94 31.14
N LEU A 559 -12.26 -11.82 31.52
CA LEU A 559 -13.13 -10.70 31.14
C LEU A 559 -12.77 -9.39 31.89
N GLU A 560 -12.28 -9.48 33.12
CA GLU A 560 -11.78 -8.33 33.87
C GLU A 560 -10.47 -7.83 33.29
N ASP A 561 -9.57 -8.73 32.90
CA ASP A 561 -8.27 -8.43 32.28
C ASP A 561 -8.35 -8.12 30.79
N SER A 562 -9.55 -8.10 30.20
CA SER A 562 -9.71 -7.97 28.75
C SER A 562 -9.18 -6.63 28.20
N LEU A 563 -8.30 -6.72 27.21
CA LEU A 563 -7.67 -5.60 26.52
C LEU A 563 -8.51 -4.96 25.40
N GLY A 564 -9.67 -5.55 25.09
CA GLY A 564 -10.54 -5.16 23.97
C GLY A 564 -11.94 -4.70 24.38
N ASP A 565 -12.89 -4.85 23.45
CA ASP A 565 -14.31 -4.50 23.69
C ASP A 565 -14.99 -5.54 24.59
N GLN A 566 -14.89 -5.33 25.89
CA GLN A 566 -15.46 -6.19 26.93
C GLN A 566 -16.96 -6.45 26.72
N THR A 567 -17.70 -5.47 26.22
CA THR A 567 -19.16 -5.57 26.05
C THR A 567 -19.54 -6.67 25.06
N LYS A 568 -18.80 -6.76 23.95
CA LYS A 568 -19.06 -7.78 22.92
C LYS A 568 -18.68 -9.16 23.38
N VAL A 569 -17.55 -9.31 24.08
CA VAL A 569 -17.10 -10.62 24.58
C VAL A 569 -18.00 -11.11 25.70
N ARG A 570 -18.41 -10.24 26.66
CA ARG A 570 -19.37 -10.54 27.69
C ARG A 570 -20.72 -10.99 27.10
N ARG A 571 -21.20 -10.32 26.06
CA ARG A 571 -22.41 -10.70 25.34
C ARG A 571 -22.27 -12.09 24.70
N TRP A 572 -21.16 -12.35 24.02
CA TRP A 572 -20.91 -13.65 23.40
C TRP A 572 -20.94 -14.78 24.45
N TRP A 573 -20.25 -14.60 25.59
CA TRP A 573 -20.28 -15.58 26.68
C TRP A 573 -21.69 -15.77 27.29
N ALA A 574 -22.45 -14.70 27.49
CA ALA A 574 -23.81 -14.76 27.96
C ALA A 574 -24.73 -15.53 26.99
N GLU A 575 -24.59 -15.33 25.70
CA GLU A 575 -25.32 -16.05 24.65
C GLU A 575 -24.94 -17.53 24.56
N ASN A 576 -23.72 -17.88 24.96
CA ASN A 576 -23.20 -19.26 24.94
C ASN A 576 -23.21 -19.95 26.32
N GLY A 577 -24.09 -19.52 27.21
CA GLY A 577 -24.45 -20.23 28.48
C GLY A 577 -23.60 -19.89 29.68
N LEU A 578 -22.74 -18.84 29.61
CA LEU A 578 -22.05 -18.33 30.78
C LEU A 578 -22.96 -17.38 31.55
N ASN A 579 -23.46 -17.81 32.70
CA ASN A 579 -24.26 -16.97 33.57
C ASN A 579 -23.32 -16.19 34.51
N LEU A 580 -23.00 -14.97 34.15
CA LEU A 580 -22.16 -14.06 34.93
C LEU A 580 -22.95 -13.56 36.15
N GLY A 581 -22.54 -13.93 37.34
CA GLY A 581 -23.16 -13.46 38.59
C GLY A 581 -23.89 -14.54 39.43
N LEU A 582 -23.75 -15.81 39.08
CA LEU A 582 -24.21 -16.91 39.93
C LEU A 582 -23.19 -17.17 41.06
N GLY A 583 -23.75 -17.43 42.24
CA GLY A 583 -22.98 -17.61 43.47
C GLY A 583 -21.88 -18.68 43.43
N THR A 584 -20.98 -18.58 44.35
CA THR A 584 -19.66 -19.23 44.48
C THR A 584 -19.59 -20.75 44.28
N SER A 585 -20.69 -21.51 44.40
CA SER A 585 -20.67 -22.98 44.25
C SER A 585 -20.52 -23.46 42.78
N GLU A 586 -20.86 -22.61 41.80
CA GLU A 586 -20.79 -22.93 40.37
C GLU A 586 -19.46 -22.46 39.73
N TRP A 587 -18.71 -21.57 40.37
CA TRP A 587 -17.48 -20.98 39.86
C TRP A 587 -16.36 -21.97 39.53
N MET A 588 -16.20 -22.96 40.43
CA MET A 588 -15.14 -23.96 40.34
C MET A 588 -15.51 -25.17 39.48
N LYS A 589 -16.77 -25.27 39.03
CA LYS A 589 -17.18 -26.39 38.20
C LYS A 589 -16.62 -26.27 36.79
N VAL A 590 -16.10 -27.38 36.30
CA VAL A 590 -15.68 -27.50 34.88
C VAL A 590 -16.94 -27.56 34.03
N ARG A 591 -16.96 -26.68 33.00
CA ARG A 591 -18.01 -26.61 31.98
C ARG A 591 -17.41 -26.88 30.61
N TYR A 592 -18.26 -27.13 29.65
CA TYR A 592 -17.89 -27.41 28.27
C TYR A 592 -18.59 -26.43 27.35
N LEU A 593 -17.87 -25.96 26.32
CA LEU A 593 -18.44 -25.21 25.22
C LEU A 593 -19.43 -26.05 24.44
#